data_54f118f37b03e2a2f5f934444e13ef53
#
_entry.id   54f118f37b03e2a2f5f934444e13ef53
#
_cell.length_a   1.000
_cell.length_b   1.000
_cell.length_c   1.000
_cell.angle_alpha   90.00
_cell.angle_beta   90.00
_cell.angle_gamma   90.00
#
_symmetry.space_group_name_H-M   'P 1'
#
loop_
_entity.id
_entity.type
_entity.pdbx_description
1 polymer ?
#
loop_
_entity_poly.entity_id
_entity_poly.type
_entity_poly.pdbx_seq_one_letter_code
_entity_poly.pdbx_strand_id
1 'polypeptide(L)'
;AAVIPAYNEEKTIANVVRVLLSSPSIGQVIVVSDGSTDNTAEVAAQLGASVVNLPENLGKGGAMLAGVKKTDADYIMFIDADLIGLRQDHIDNLLAPIKTGEVAATLGVFKKGRVTTDLAQKIAPNLTGQRVIKTSLLELVRDMDISRFGVELALNRLLEEHQIKWAAVELPDLSHVMKEEKLGFWKGFLARLKMYKEIITYFIKY
;
A
#
# COMPACT_ATOMS: atom_id res chain seq x y z
N ALA A 1 -5.75 -0.67 -12.33
CA ALA A 1 -6.20 0.39 -11.44
C ALA A 1 -5.20 0.60 -10.29
N ALA A 2 -5.13 1.82 -9.75
CA ALA A 2 -4.40 2.11 -8.51
C ALA A 2 -5.40 2.25 -7.35
N VAL A 3 -5.15 1.59 -6.24
CA VAL A 3 -5.93 1.64 -5.00
C VAL A 3 -5.05 2.21 -3.88
N ILE A 4 -5.51 3.27 -3.24
CA ILE A 4 -4.81 4.02 -2.20
C ILE A 4 -5.64 3.95 -0.91
N PRO A 5 -5.31 3.05 0.04
CA PRO A 5 -5.90 3.08 1.35
C PRO A 5 -5.38 4.29 2.13
N ALA A 6 -6.28 5.09 2.70
CA ALA A 6 -5.93 6.34 3.38
C ALA A 6 -6.73 6.50 4.67
N TYR A 7 -6.05 6.89 5.75
CA TYR A 7 -6.68 7.23 7.03
C TYR A 7 -6.01 8.47 7.63
N ASN A 8 -6.70 9.62 7.59
CA ASN A 8 -6.22 10.92 8.04
C ASN A 8 -4.89 11.32 7.35
N GLU A 9 -4.93 11.40 6.01
CA GLU A 9 -3.78 11.70 5.14
C GLU A 9 -4.00 12.97 4.29
N GLU A 10 -4.81 13.92 4.76
CA GLU A 10 -5.11 15.17 4.03
C GLU A 10 -3.87 15.92 3.55
N LYS A 11 -2.75 15.82 4.30
CA LYS A 11 -1.50 16.54 4.01
C LYS A 11 -0.65 15.88 2.93
N THR A 12 -0.83 14.59 2.69
CA THR A 12 0.06 13.78 1.84
C THR A 12 -0.63 13.24 0.60
N ILE A 13 -1.91 12.89 0.72
CA ILE A 13 -2.70 12.21 -0.32
C ILE A 13 -2.63 12.92 -1.69
N ALA A 14 -2.64 14.26 -1.70
CA ALA A 14 -2.61 15.03 -2.94
C ALA A 14 -1.37 14.75 -3.80
N ASN A 15 -0.21 14.55 -3.18
CA ASN A 15 1.05 14.30 -3.90
C ASN A 15 1.02 12.93 -4.59
N VAL A 16 0.50 11.91 -3.91
CA VAL A 16 0.37 10.56 -4.43
C VAL A 16 -0.66 10.50 -5.57
N VAL A 17 -1.84 11.07 -5.34
CA VAL A 17 -2.94 11.08 -6.31
C VAL A 17 -2.54 11.77 -7.61
N ARG A 18 -1.89 12.94 -7.55
CA ARG A 18 -1.45 13.67 -8.76
C ARG A 18 -0.52 12.83 -9.63
N VAL A 19 0.45 12.16 -9.05
CA VAL A 19 1.39 11.32 -9.81
C VAL A 19 0.68 10.15 -10.47
N LEU A 20 -0.24 9.48 -9.77
CA LEU A 20 -1.00 8.36 -10.31
C LEU A 20 -1.96 8.79 -11.42
N LEU A 21 -2.66 9.92 -11.26
CA LEU A 21 -3.56 10.47 -12.28
C LEU A 21 -2.83 10.93 -13.55
N SER A 22 -1.57 11.39 -13.42
CA SER A 22 -0.75 11.78 -14.56
C SER A 22 -0.15 10.59 -15.31
N SER A 23 -0.22 9.39 -14.76
CA SER A 23 0.37 8.19 -15.36
C SER A 23 -0.50 7.64 -16.50
N PRO A 24 0.04 7.53 -17.72
CA PRO A 24 -0.71 6.94 -18.84
C PRO A 24 -0.94 5.43 -18.67
N SER A 25 -0.24 4.80 -17.75
CA SER A 25 -0.37 3.36 -17.45
C SER A 25 -1.46 3.05 -16.40
N ILE A 26 -2.04 4.07 -15.76
CA ILE A 26 -3.08 3.92 -14.74
C ILE A 26 -4.43 4.39 -15.30
N GLY A 27 -5.32 3.44 -15.58
CA GLY A 27 -6.64 3.76 -16.11
C GLY A 27 -7.64 4.29 -15.08
N GLN A 28 -7.42 3.99 -13.78
CA GLN A 28 -8.30 4.43 -12.69
C GLN A 28 -7.51 4.60 -11.41
N VAL A 29 -7.77 5.68 -10.68
CA VAL A 29 -7.21 5.95 -9.34
C VAL A 29 -8.36 5.94 -8.33
N ILE A 30 -8.29 5.05 -7.35
CA ILE A 30 -9.30 4.85 -6.31
C ILE A 30 -8.67 5.14 -4.96
N VAL A 31 -9.16 6.16 -4.26
CA VAL A 31 -8.79 6.46 -2.88
C VAL A 31 -9.86 5.89 -1.96
N VAL A 32 -9.44 5.07 -0.99
CA VAL A 32 -10.33 4.56 0.04
C VAL A 32 -10.04 5.28 1.34
N SER A 33 -10.93 6.20 1.70
CA SER A 33 -10.91 6.91 2.99
C SER A 33 -11.47 5.98 4.06
N ASP A 34 -10.59 5.42 4.88
CA ASP A 34 -10.90 4.37 5.87
C ASP A 34 -11.40 4.98 7.20
N GLY A 35 -12.57 5.62 7.15
CA GLY A 35 -13.13 6.32 8.30
C GLY A 35 -12.32 7.56 8.70
N SER A 36 -11.72 8.28 7.74
CA SER A 36 -10.99 9.52 8.03
C SER A 36 -11.91 10.60 8.61
N THR A 37 -11.36 11.39 9.51
CA THR A 37 -12.04 12.52 10.18
C THR A 37 -11.52 13.89 9.70
N ASP A 38 -10.51 13.88 8.84
CA ASP A 38 -9.94 15.05 8.17
C ASP A 38 -10.45 15.18 6.72
N ASN A 39 -9.87 16.09 5.93
CA ASN A 39 -10.29 16.34 4.56
C ASN A 39 -9.67 15.36 3.53
N THR A 40 -9.22 14.18 3.94
CA THR A 40 -8.57 13.20 3.04
C THR A 40 -9.44 12.87 1.82
N ALA A 41 -10.73 12.58 2.04
CA ALA A 41 -11.66 12.21 0.98
C ALA A 41 -11.93 13.37 0.01
N GLU A 42 -12.16 14.56 0.55
CA GLU A 42 -12.43 15.79 -0.20
C GLU A 42 -11.23 16.18 -1.07
N VAL A 43 -10.02 16.13 -0.52
CA VAL A 43 -8.77 16.43 -1.26
C VAL A 43 -8.59 15.47 -2.43
N ALA A 44 -8.83 14.19 -2.23
CA ALA A 44 -8.72 13.18 -3.28
C ALA A 44 -9.77 13.39 -4.39
N ALA A 45 -11.03 13.65 -4.01
CA ALA A 45 -12.12 13.90 -4.94
C ALA A 45 -11.90 15.16 -5.79
N GLN A 46 -11.42 16.25 -5.19
CA GLN A 46 -11.10 17.51 -5.89
C GLN A 46 -10.01 17.34 -6.95
N LEU A 47 -9.13 16.37 -6.80
CA LEU A 47 -8.11 16.03 -7.79
C LEU A 47 -8.62 15.12 -8.93
N GLY A 48 -9.83 14.57 -8.80
CA GLY A 48 -10.44 13.71 -9.82
C GLY A 48 -10.25 12.21 -9.56
N ALA A 49 -9.80 11.79 -8.38
CA ALA A 49 -9.78 10.37 -8.00
C ALA A 49 -11.20 9.87 -7.70
N SER A 50 -11.46 8.59 -7.98
CA SER A 50 -12.65 7.91 -7.47
C SER A 50 -12.50 7.70 -5.96
N VAL A 51 -13.45 8.15 -5.16
CA VAL A 51 -13.37 8.03 -3.70
C VAL A 51 -14.38 7.03 -3.15
N VAL A 52 -13.90 6.13 -2.31
CA VAL A 52 -14.71 5.26 -1.46
C VAL A 52 -14.57 5.77 -0.03
N ASN A 53 -15.65 6.27 0.55
CA ASN A 53 -15.66 6.75 1.92
C ASN A 53 -16.28 5.68 2.83
N LEU A 54 -15.47 5.07 3.69
CA LEU A 54 -15.94 4.06 4.65
C LEU A 54 -16.48 4.76 5.90
N PRO A 55 -17.59 4.28 6.48
CA PRO A 55 -18.20 4.91 7.65
C PRO A 55 -17.36 4.75 8.93
N GLU A 56 -16.48 3.75 8.96
CA GLU A 56 -15.61 3.43 10.08
C GLU A 56 -14.26 2.89 9.60
N ASN A 57 -13.26 2.89 10.49
CA ASN A 57 -11.93 2.39 10.20
C ASN A 57 -11.90 0.85 10.23
N LEU A 58 -11.82 0.24 9.05
CA LEU A 58 -11.70 -1.21 8.85
C LEU A 58 -10.25 -1.69 8.84
N GLY A 59 -9.29 -0.77 8.91
CA GLY A 59 -7.87 -1.03 8.77
C GLY A 59 -7.43 -1.17 7.31
N LYS A 60 -6.10 -1.17 7.10
CA LYS A 60 -5.51 -1.14 5.75
C LYS A 60 -6.04 -2.24 4.84
N GLY A 61 -6.13 -3.48 5.33
CA GLY A 61 -6.65 -4.60 4.57
C GLY A 61 -8.11 -4.42 4.14
N GLY A 62 -8.97 -3.96 5.06
CA GLY A 62 -10.37 -3.67 4.77
C GLY A 62 -10.51 -2.58 3.71
N ALA A 63 -9.72 -1.50 3.81
CA ALA A 63 -9.68 -0.43 2.83
C ALA A 63 -9.19 -0.92 1.46
N MET A 64 -8.11 -1.72 1.41
CA MET A 64 -7.62 -2.31 0.16
C MET A 64 -8.70 -3.14 -0.54
N LEU A 65 -9.39 -4.04 0.19
CA LEU A 65 -10.47 -4.85 -0.37
C LEU A 65 -11.67 -4.01 -0.83
N ALA A 66 -12.01 -2.95 -0.10
CA ALA A 66 -13.07 -2.04 -0.51
C ALA A 66 -12.75 -1.34 -1.85
N GLY A 67 -11.48 -0.96 -2.04
CA GLY A 67 -11.01 -0.37 -3.29
C GLY A 67 -11.03 -1.37 -4.46
N VAL A 68 -10.58 -2.60 -4.23
CA VAL A 68 -10.61 -3.66 -5.26
C VAL A 68 -12.02 -3.92 -5.79
N LYS A 69 -13.04 -3.87 -4.93
CA LYS A 69 -14.45 -4.05 -5.33
C LYS A 69 -15.00 -2.93 -6.22
N LYS A 70 -14.26 -1.85 -6.44
CA LYS A 70 -14.68 -0.67 -7.25
C LYS A 70 -14.09 -0.65 -8.66
N THR A 71 -13.44 -1.73 -9.07
CA THR A 71 -12.81 -1.81 -10.39
C THR A 71 -12.83 -3.23 -10.91
N ASP A 72 -12.92 -3.36 -12.24
CA ASP A 72 -12.78 -4.63 -12.96
C ASP A 72 -11.40 -4.74 -13.64
N ALA A 73 -10.42 -3.95 -13.22
CA ALA A 73 -9.08 -3.97 -13.78
C ALA A 73 -8.38 -5.31 -13.54
N ASP A 74 -7.65 -5.81 -14.55
CA ASP A 74 -6.91 -7.08 -14.46
C ASP A 74 -5.79 -7.05 -13.43
N TYR A 75 -5.25 -5.87 -13.14
CA TYR A 75 -4.17 -5.65 -12.18
C TYR A 75 -4.48 -4.48 -11.25
N ILE A 76 -4.18 -4.67 -10.00
CA ILE A 76 -4.29 -3.65 -8.96
C ILE A 76 -2.89 -3.24 -8.51
N MET A 77 -2.62 -1.94 -8.55
CA MET A 77 -1.47 -1.31 -7.92
C MET A 77 -1.90 -0.74 -6.57
N PHE A 78 -1.39 -1.27 -5.47
CA PHE A 78 -1.54 -0.68 -4.15
C PHE A 78 -0.41 0.31 -3.90
N ILE A 79 -0.77 1.49 -3.41
CA ILE A 79 0.16 2.58 -3.09
C ILE A 79 -0.27 3.22 -1.77
N ASP A 80 0.66 3.42 -0.85
CA ASP A 80 0.38 4.08 0.43
C ASP A 80 0.13 5.59 0.23
N ALA A 81 -0.79 6.15 1.00
CA ALA A 81 -1.22 7.55 0.91
C ALA A 81 -0.17 8.56 1.43
N ASP A 82 0.83 8.09 2.19
CA ASP A 82 1.82 8.90 2.89
C ASP A 82 3.22 8.88 2.27
N LEU A 83 3.31 8.50 1.00
CA LEU A 83 4.58 8.45 0.29
C LEU A 83 5.14 9.84 -0.02
N ILE A 84 6.45 9.97 0.20
CA ILE A 84 7.25 11.13 -0.17
C ILE A 84 8.19 10.72 -1.30
N GLY A 85 8.21 11.51 -2.38
CA GLY A 85 9.10 11.28 -3.51
C GLY A 85 8.57 10.28 -4.53
N LEU A 86 7.25 9.97 -4.53
CA LEU A 86 6.65 9.15 -5.60
C LEU A 86 6.80 9.88 -6.94
N ARG A 87 7.23 9.15 -7.97
CA ARG A 87 7.46 9.64 -9.34
C ARG A 87 6.92 8.66 -10.36
N GLN A 88 6.81 9.10 -11.61
CA GLN A 88 6.34 8.27 -12.72
C GLN A 88 7.23 7.04 -12.96
N ASP A 89 8.56 7.18 -12.84
CA ASP A 89 9.49 6.07 -13.00
C ASP A 89 9.27 4.93 -11.99
N HIS A 90 8.82 5.22 -10.78
CA HIS A 90 8.45 4.19 -9.80
C HIS A 90 7.23 3.38 -10.27
N ILE A 91 6.22 4.05 -10.85
CA ILE A 91 5.04 3.40 -11.41
C ILE A 91 5.42 2.52 -12.59
N ASP A 92 6.23 3.05 -13.51
CA ASP A 92 6.66 2.33 -14.70
C ASP A 92 7.52 1.11 -14.33
N ASN A 93 8.44 1.25 -13.38
CA ASN A 93 9.28 0.16 -12.88
C ASN A 93 8.45 -0.95 -12.22
N LEU A 94 7.43 -0.61 -11.41
CA LEU A 94 6.53 -1.60 -10.81
C LEU A 94 5.72 -2.34 -11.88
N LEU A 95 5.33 -1.69 -12.97
CA LEU A 95 4.54 -2.29 -14.03
C LEU A 95 5.37 -3.05 -15.08
N ALA A 96 6.65 -2.74 -15.24
CA ALA A 96 7.47 -3.32 -16.30
C ALA A 96 7.48 -4.86 -16.29
N PRO A 97 7.75 -5.58 -15.18
CA PRO A 97 7.75 -7.05 -15.17
C PRO A 97 6.36 -7.66 -15.38
N ILE A 98 5.29 -6.92 -15.04
CA ILE A 98 3.90 -7.31 -15.29
C ILE A 98 3.58 -7.22 -16.79
N LYS A 99 3.97 -6.12 -17.44
CA LYS A 99 3.73 -5.89 -18.88
C LYS A 99 4.43 -6.90 -19.77
N THR A 100 5.59 -7.40 -19.36
CA THR A 100 6.31 -8.48 -20.08
C THR A 100 5.68 -9.86 -19.87
N GLY A 101 4.76 -10.00 -18.91
CA GLY A 101 4.15 -11.28 -18.56
C GLY A 101 5.07 -12.23 -17.77
N GLU A 102 6.23 -11.74 -17.31
CA GLU A 102 7.20 -12.55 -16.57
C GLU A 102 6.69 -12.96 -15.19
N VAL A 103 5.91 -12.07 -14.55
CA VAL A 103 5.41 -12.24 -13.18
C VAL A 103 3.95 -11.83 -13.05
N ALA A 104 3.27 -12.37 -12.04
CA ALA A 104 1.89 -12.02 -11.70
C ALA A 104 1.79 -10.98 -10.58
N ALA A 105 2.90 -10.67 -9.92
CA ALA A 105 2.99 -9.61 -8.92
C ALA A 105 4.37 -8.95 -8.89
N THR A 106 4.41 -7.69 -8.47
CA THR A 106 5.65 -6.96 -8.14
C THR A 106 5.53 -6.33 -6.76
N LEU A 107 6.65 -6.27 -6.04
CA LEU A 107 6.76 -5.66 -4.72
C LEU A 107 7.82 -4.55 -4.78
N GLY A 108 7.42 -3.33 -4.44
CA GLY A 108 8.33 -2.19 -4.38
C GLY A 108 9.18 -2.21 -3.11
N VAL A 109 10.49 -2.20 -3.27
CA VAL A 109 11.46 -2.20 -2.16
C VAL A 109 12.17 -0.85 -2.14
N PHE A 110 12.18 -0.18 -0.98
CA PHE A 110 12.88 1.09 -0.83
C PHE A 110 14.39 0.88 -0.82
N LYS A 111 15.08 1.59 -1.70
CA LYS A 111 16.54 1.59 -1.72
C LYS A 111 17.04 2.76 -0.88
N LYS A 112 17.64 2.46 0.31
CA LYS A 112 18.25 3.43 1.22
C LYS A 112 17.34 4.61 1.60
N GLY A 113 16.41 4.38 2.51
CA GLY A 113 15.75 5.41 3.29
C GLY A 113 16.42 5.58 4.66
N ARG A 114 16.08 6.64 5.40
CA ARG A 114 16.61 6.97 6.74
C ARG A 114 16.76 5.74 7.63
N VAL A 115 17.84 5.66 8.38
CA VAL A 115 18.36 4.55 9.23
C VAL A 115 17.30 3.79 10.05
N THR A 116 16.15 4.37 10.34
CA THR A 116 15.06 3.77 11.12
C THR A 116 14.16 2.80 10.32
N THR A 117 14.15 2.89 8.99
CA THR A 117 13.44 1.96 8.11
C THR A 117 14.25 0.69 7.85
N ASP A 118 15.59 0.77 7.97
CA ASP A 118 16.49 -0.36 7.69
C ASP A 118 16.26 -1.58 8.60
N LEU A 119 15.85 -1.38 9.87
CA LEU A 119 15.64 -2.51 10.78
C LEU A 119 14.37 -3.29 10.43
N ALA A 120 13.28 -2.59 10.08
CA ALA A 120 12.04 -3.24 9.64
C ALA A 120 12.24 -3.97 8.30
N GLN A 121 12.98 -3.37 7.36
CA GLN A 121 13.33 -3.99 6.08
C GLN A 121 14.31 -5.17 6.22
N LYS A 122 15.18 -5.18 7.24
CA LYS A 122 16.04 -6.33 7.52
C LYS A 122 15.28 -7.51 8.13
N ILE A 123 14.23 -7.23 8.91
CA ILE A 123 13.40 -8.27 9.55
C ILE A 123 12.34 -8.81 8.58
N ALA A 124 11.79 -7.95 7.73
CA ALA A 124 10.76 -8.30 6.75
C ALA A 124 10.93 -7.50 5.45
N PRO A 125 11.92 -7.84 4.61
CA PRO A 125 12.28 -7.08 3.41
C PRO A 125 11.13 -6.96 2.39
N ASN A 126 10.17 -7.88 2.44
CA ASN A 126 9.02 -7.93 1.54
C ASN A 126 7.75 -7.32 2.16
N LEU A 127 7.86 -6.69 3.35
CA LEU A 127 6.72 -6.04 4.01
C LEU A 127 6.57 -4.61 3.46
N THR A 128 6.01 -4.51 2.28
CA THR A 128 5.80 -3.23 1.58
C THR A 128 4.35 -3.08 1.14
N GLY A 129 3.82 -1.87 1.29
CA GLY A 129 2.50 -1.50 0.80
C GLY A 129 2.46 -1.23 -0.72
N GLN A 130 3.62 -0.97 -1.33
CA GLN A 130 3.75 -0.67 -2.76
C GLN A 130 3.89 -1.96 -3.54
N ARG A 131 2.83 -2.35 -4.25
CA ARG A 131 2.82 -3.58 -5.04
C ARG A 131 1.84 -3.53 -6.21
N VAL A 132 2.13 -4.29 -7.24
CA VAL A 132 1.15 -4.63 -8.27
C VAL A 132 0.84 -6.11 -8.16
N ILE A 133 -0.42 -6.47 -8.29
CA ILE A 133 -0.87 -7.86 -8.22
C ILE A 133 -2.02 -8.09 -9.20
N LYS A 134 -2.05 -9.26 -9.84
CA LYS A 134 -3.16 -9.67 -10.67
C LYS A 134 -4.43 -9.80 -9.83
N THR A 135 -5.53 -9.16 -10.27
CA THR A 135 -6.78 -9.07 -9.49
C THR A 135 -7.35 -10.46 -9.14
N SER A 136 -7.25 -11.43 -10.05
CA SER A 136 -7.71 -12.80 -9.79
C SER A 136 -7.03 -13.48 -8.59
N LEU A 137 -5.82 -13.05 -8.21
CA LEU A 137 -5.13 -13.57 -7.03
C LEU A 137 -5.70 -13.00 -5.73
N LEU A 138 -6.29 -11.81 -5.77
CA LEU A 138 -6.91 -11.19 -4.60
C LEU A 138 -8.20 -11.89 -4.16
N GLU A 139 -8.82 -12.67 -5.04
CA GLU A 139 -9.98 -13.50 -4.69
C GLU A 139 -9.61 -14.59 -3.69
N LEU A 140 -8.39 -15.12 -3.79
CA LEU A 140 -7.88 -16.14 -2.88
C LEU A 140 -7.63 -15.62 -1.45
N VAL A 141 -7.54 -14.29 -1.29
CA VAL A 141 -7.29 -13.63 0.00
C VAL A 141 -8.59 -13.20 0.70
N ARG A 142 -9.74 -13.27 0.01
CA ARG A 142 -11.04 -12.80 0.54
C ARG A 142 -11.45 -13.47 1.85
N ASP A 143 -11.06 -14.73 2.04
CA ASP A 143 -11.43 -15.54 3.21
C ASP A 143 -10.36 -15.50 4.33
N MET A 144 -9.25 -14.79 4.10
CA MET A 144 -8.23 -14.63 5.12
C MET A 144 -8.61 -13.49 6.07
N ASP A 145 -8.37 -13.68 7.37
CA ASP A 145 -8.52 -12.61 8.38
C ASP A 145 -7.43 -11.54 8.15
N ILE A 146 -7.76 -10.58 7.28
CA ILE A 146 -6.86 -9.49 6.86
C ILE A 146 -7.00 -8.35 7.86
N SER A 147 -6.63 -8.59 9.11
CA SER A 147 -6.60 -7.55 10.13
C SER A 147 -5.46 -6.54 9.87
N ARG A 148 -5.66 -5.35 10.33
CA ARG A 148 -4.91 -4.07 10.20
C ARG A 148 -3.52 -4.07 9.54
N PHE A 149 -2.59 -4.94 9.93
CA PHE A 149 -1.22 -5.05 9.38
C PHE A 149 -0.94 -6.42 8.72
N GLY A 150 -1.91 -7.33 8.75
CA GLY A 150 -1.76 -8.67 8.21
C GLY A 150 -1.87 -8.77 6.70
N VAL A 151 -2.36 -7.74 6.02
CA VAL A 151 -2.64 -7.81 4.58
C VAL A 151 -1.38 -8.01 3.73
N GLU A 152 -0.29 -7.31 4.05
CA GLU A 152 0.98 -7.48 3.33
C GLU A 152 1.57 -8.87 3.56
N LEU A 153 1.48 -9.38 4.78
CA LEU A 153 1.92 -10.74 5.13
C LEU A 153 1.05 -11.79 4.47
N ALA A 154 -0.28 -11.62 4.49
CA ALA A 154 -1.22 -12.51 3.82
C ALA A 154 -0.99 -12.58 2.31
N LEU A 155 -0.75 -11.43 1.67
CA LEU A 155 -0.42 -11.38 0.26
C LEU A 155 0.94 -12.04 -0.06
N ASN A 156 1.96 -11.84 0.77
CA ASN A 156 3.25 -12.50 0.58
C ASN A 156 3.12 -14.03 0.73
N ARG A 157 2.41 -14.47 1.76
CA ARG A 157 2.13 -15.89 1.99
C ARG A 157 1.37 -16.53 0.82
N LEU A 158 0.37 -15.83 0.29
CA LEU A 158 -0.36 -16.26 -0.91
C LEU A 158 0.59 -16.49 -2.08
N LEU A 159 1.52 -15.55 -2.33
CA LEU A 159 2.49 -15.69 -3.42
C LEU A 159 3.39 -16.92 -3.22
N GLU A 160 3.82 -17.19 -1.99
CA GLU A 160 4.68 -18.32 -1.63
C GLU A 160 3.92 -19.65 -1.70
N GLU A 161 2.77 -19.79 -1.03
CA GLU A 161 1.97 -21.01 -0.96
C GLU A 161 1.49 -21.50 -2.34
N HIS A 162 1.11 -20.55 -3.21
CA HIS A 162 0.68 -20.86 -4.58
C HIS A 162 1.81 -20.84 -5.61
N GLN A 163 3.07 -20.70 -5.18
CA GLN A 163 4.25 -20.65 -6.05
C GLN A 163 4.12 -19.62 -7.18
N ILE A 164 3.50 -18.48 -6.88
CA ILE A 164 3.23 -17.42 -7.85
C ILE A 164 4.52 -16.66 -8.11
N LYS A 165 4.90 -16.53 -9.38
CA LYS A 165 6.07 -15.74 -9.77
C LYS A 165 5.84 -14.27 -9.47
N TRP A 166 6.77 -13.66 -8.75
CA TRP A 166 6.79 -12.24 -8.44
C TRP A 166 8.21 -11.66 -8.54
N ALA A 167 8.32 -10.34 -8.64
CA ALA A 167 9.59 -9.64 -8.69
C ALA A 167 9.66 -8.52 -7.66
N ALA A 168 10.83 -8.37 -7.03
CA ALA A 168 11.15 -7.18 -6.24
C ALA A 168 11.62 -6.06 -7.16
N VAL A 169 11.08 -4.85 -6.97
CA VAL A 169 11.40 -3.66 -7.75
C VAL A 169 11.95 -2.59 -6.82
N GLU A 170 13.18 -2.14 -7.05
CA GLU A 170 13.76 -1.05 -6.28
C GLU A 170 13.09 0.28 -6.60
N LEU A 171 12.68 1.01 -5.54
CA LEU A 171 12.08 2.34 -5.62
C LEU A 171 13.02 3.35 -4.95
N PRO A 172 13.98 3.92 -5.70
CA PRO A 172 14.98 4.82 -5.14
C PRO A 172 14.33 6.15 -4.69
N ASP A 173 14.86 6.74 -3.63
CA ASP A 173 14.42 8.06 -3.09
C ASP A 173 12.96 8.12 -2.63
N LEU A 174 12.28 6.97 -2.52
CA LEU A 174 10.94 6.85 -1.99
C LEU A 174 11.00 6.62 -0.47
N SER A 175 10.15 7.32 0.27
CA SER A 175 10.04 7.18 1.73
C SER A 175 8.61 7.44 2.21
N HIS A 176 8.34 7.13 3.48
CA HIS A 176 7.08 7.47 4.15
C HIS A 176 7.26 8.68 5.07
N VAL A 177 6.17 9.40 5.32
CA VAL A 177 6.09 10.33 6.45
C VAL A 177 6.22 9.54 7.75
N MET A 178 7.15 9.95 8.63
CA MET A 178 7.40 9.24 9.89
C MET A 178 6.18 9.34 10.81
N LYS A 179 5.87 8.25 11.52
CA LYS A 179 4.77 8.24 12.50
C LYS A 179 4.93 9.30 13.58
N GLU A 180 6.17 9.63 13.94
CA GLU A 180 6.51 10.70 14.87
C GLU A 180 6.18 12.08 14.31
N GLU A 181 6.34 12.29 13.02
CA GLU A 181 5.98 13.54 12.33
C GLU A 181 4.44 13.72 12.27
N LYS A 182 3.68 12.61 12.16
CA LYS A 182 2.21 12.62 12.11
C LYS A 182 1.56 12.78 13.49
N LEU A 183 2.05 12.04 14.49
CA LEU A 183 1.37 11.88 15.77
C LEU A 183 2.08 12.59 16.93
N GLY A 184 3.25 13.21 16.67
CA GLY A 184 4.16 13.69 17.67
C GLY A 184 5.01 12.55 18.27
N PHE A 185 6.17 12.92 18.86
CA PHE A 185 7.21 11.99 19.26
C PHE A 185 6.71 10.80 20.11
N TRP A 186 5.98 11.06 21.20
CA TRP A 186 5.52 10.01 22.11
C TRP A 186 4.45 9.08 21.54
N LYS A 187 3.44 9.64 20.89
CA LYS A 187 2.36 8.82 20.28
C LYS A 187 2.88 8.02 19.08
N GLY A 188 3.77 8.60 18.27
CA GLY A 188 4.40 7.91 17.14
C GLY A 188 5.28 6.75 17.58
N PHE A 189 6.07 6.93 18.66
CA PHE A 189 6.89 5.87 19.26
C PHE A 189 6.04 4.70 19.77
N LEU A 190 4.96 4.97 20.51
CA LEU A 190 4.05 3.94 21.00
C LEU A 190 3.34 3.21 19.86
N ALA A 191 2.93 3.92 18.80
CA ALA A 191 2.32 3.31 17.62
C ALA A 191 3.31 2.40 16.87
N ARG A 192 4.60 2.76 16.85
CA ARG A 192 5.65 1.91 16.28
C ARG A 192 5.90 0.66 17.11
N LEU A 193 5.95 0.77 18.42
CA LEU A 193 6.08 -0.40 19.32
C LEU A 193 4.92 -1.37 19.16
N LYS A 194 3.69 -0.84 19.02
CA LYS A 194 2.50 -1.66 18.76
C LYS A 194 2.61 -2.41 17.44
N MET A 195 3.04 -1.74 16.37
CA MET A 195 3.29 -2.36 15.06
C MET A 195 4.30 -3.51 15.15
N TYR A 196 5.45 -3.30 15.82
CA TYR A 196 6.44 -4.37 16.00
C TYR A 196 5.87 -5.55 16.80
N LYS A 197 5.10 -5.29 17.85
CA LYS A 197 4.44 -6.34 18.62
C LYS A 197 3.47 -7.16 17.75
N GLU A 198 2.70 -6.52 16.90
CA GLU A 198 1.76 -7.19 16.00
C GLU A 198 2.50 -8.04 14.96
N ILE A 199 3.59 -7.54 14.36
CA ILE A 199 4.45 -8.29 13.45
C ILE A 199 5.04 -9.53 14.15
N ILE A 200 5.62 -9.38 15.34
CA ILE A 200 6.22 -10.48 16.10
C ILE A 200 5.14 -11.52 16.48
N THR A 201 3.98 -11.05 16.92
CA THR A 201 2.86 -11.95 17.29
C THR A 201 2.40 -12.78 16.10
N TYR A 202 2.37 -12.18 14.91
CA TYR A 202 2.04 -12.91 13.68
C TYR A 202 3.07 -14.02 13.38
N PHE A 203 4.38 -13.71 13.44
CA PHE A 203 5.44 -14.71 13.22
C PHE A 203 5.47 -15.84 14.25
N ILE A 204 4.95 -15.61 15.47
CA ILE A 204 4.88 -16.65 16.52
C ILE A 204 3.64 -17.54 16.32
N LYS A 205 2.57 -17.00 15.73
CA LYS A 205 1.28 -17.69 15.62
C LYS A 205 1.16 -18.56 14.36
N TYR A 206 1.99 -18.29 13.37
CA TYR A 206 2.01 -18.96 12.07
C TYR A 206 3.42 -19.29 11.60
#